data_bb802bd5f460ff096de54c2d014bbc69
#
_entry.id   bb802bd5f460ff096de54c2d014bbc69
#
_cell.length_a   1.000
_cell.length_b   1.000
_cell.length_c   1.000
_cell.angle_alpha   90.00
_cell.angle_beta   90.00
_cell.angle_gamma   90.00
#
_symmetry.space_group_name_H-M   'P 1'
#
loop_
_entity.id
_entity.type
_entity.pdbx_description
1 polymer ?
#
loop_
_entity_poly.entity_id
_entity_poly.type
_entity_poly.pdbx_seq_one_letter_code
_entity_poly.pdbx_strand_id
1 'polypeptide(L)'
;MGLLSWKFIRILLSGIFLFHGFCHPLPQIASELHYTFVHEATSAPAVLYYDYIIVGGGTSGCPLAATLSENATVLVLERGGSPYGNTNITNIGNFVASISDTSPNSPSQSFISEDGVYNTRARVLGGGSSLNAGFYTHASADFVKESGWSEKLANASYEWIEKKVVFEPTMLQWQSAVRNGLIEAGVSPYNGFTYDHVSGTKIGGSIFDADGHRHTAADLLEYAKPRNILVYLHATVLKILFTGKGRPWARPRAYGVTFEDDSGTRHTAFLNRNLWSEIILSAGAIGSPQLLMLSGIGPAYHLRAHGIPVVLDHPMVGQGMADNPMNLLFVPSPVPVEVSLIQVVGITQFGSFIETASGLTFAYSWAQGFVRDYELSLNKTGQQSILTPEAMARAVETVNSLVNATLKGGIILEKVTGPRSTGDLKLRTTNPNDNPSVKFNYFKDPEDLKKCVQGMKTIINIINTKAFSKFRYKHVPVQALISLMANLPVNLRPRHSTTTISLEQFCIDTVMTIWHYHGGCQVGKVIDRKYRVRGVDGLRVIDSSTFLGSPGTNPQATVMMLGR
;
A
#
# COMPACT_ATOMS: atom_id res chain seq x y z
N MET A 1 19.89 44.74 32.35
CA MET A 1 20.02 43.79 31.22
C MET A 1 18.64 43.14 30.99
N GLY A 2 17.74 43.78 30.25
CA GLY A 2 16.37 43.29 30.15
C GLY A 2 15.48 44.07 29.17
N LEU A 3 16.03 44.80 28.18
CA LEU A 3 15.23 45.62 27.25
C LEU A 3 15.62 45.49 25.76
N LEU A 4 16.54 44.58 25.40
CA LEU A 4 16.96 44.41 24.01
C LEU A 4 16.33 43.16 23.32
N SER A 5 15.63 42.30 24.06
CA SER A 5 15.07 41.05 23.55
C SER A 5 13.70 41.22 22.81
N TRP A 6 12.93 42.26 23.14
CA TRP A 6 11.56 42.43 22.60
C TRP A 6 11.50 43.16 21.25
N LYS A 7 12.53 43.91 20.88
CA LYS A 7 12.56 44.61 19.57
C LYS A 7 12.98 43.67 18.43
N PHE A 8 13.78 42.64 18.68
CA PHE A 8 14.17 41.67 17.66
C PHE A 8 13.03 40.71 17.27
N ILE A 9 12.18 40.34 18.24
CA ILE A 9 11.01 39.48 17.99
C ILE A 9 9.92 40.22 17.20
N ARG A 10 9.77 41.51 17.37
CA ARG A 10 8.79 42.32 16.58
C ARG A 10 9.22 42.54 15.13
N ILE A 11 10.53 42.56 14.82
CA ILE A 11 11.02 42.71 13.44
C ILE A 11 10.90 41.40 12.68
N LEU A 12 11.06 40.23 13.34
CA LEU A 12 10.80 38.94 12.70
C LEU A 12 9.31 38.68 12.43
N LEU A 13 8.42 39.13 13.31
CA LEU A 13 6.96 38.97 13.10
C LEU A 13 6.39 39.97 12.09
N SER A 14 7.03 41.15 11.88
CA SER A 14 6.60 42.11 10.86
C SER A 14 7.09 41.71 9.44
N GLY A 15 8.15 40.90 9.31
CA GLY A 15 8.62 40.38 8.02
C GLY A 15 7.79 39.23 7.47
N ILE A 16 7.03 38.54 8.34
CA ILE A 16 6.18 37.41 7.93
C ILE A 16 4.80 37.90 7.41
N PHE A 17 4.36 39.12 7.79
CA PHE A 17 3.06 39.65 7.36
C PHE A 17 3.05 40.44 6.04
N LEU A 18 4.23 40.67 5.41
CA LEU A 18 4.32 41.38 4.13
C LEU A 18 4.42 40.46 2.89
N PHE A 19 4.38 39.16 3.07
CA PHE A 19 4.31 38.16 1.96
C PHE A 19 2.93 37.47 1.84
N HIS A 20 1.87 38.01 2.50
CA HIS A 20 0.48 37.55 2.30
C HIS A 20 -0.27 38.42 1.28
N GLY A 21 0.43 38.90 0.27
CA GLY A 21 -0.16 39.59 -0.86
C GLY A 21 -0.06 38.71 -2.12
N PHE A 22 -1.23 38.22 -2.61
CA PHE A 22 -1.43 37.61 -3.90
C PHE A 22 -0.85 36.17 -4.10
N CYS A 23 -1.23 35.21 -3.28
CA CYS A 23 -1.52 33.90 -3.81
C CYS A 23 -2.94 33.91 -4.39
N HIS A 24 -3.11 34.37 -5.62
CA HIS A 24 -4.19 33.84 -6.44
C HIS A 24 -3.96 32.33 -6.51
N PRO A 25 -4.97 31.48 -6.19
CA PRO A 25 -4.87 30.08 -6.55
C PRO A 25 -4.59 30.08 -8.06
N LEU A 26 -3.45 29.54 -8.47
CA LEU A 26 -3.21 29.23 -9.86
C LEU A 26 -4.47 28.47 -10.31
N PRO A 27 -5.07 28.81 -11.46
CA PRO A 27 -6.20 28.04 -11.95
C PRO A 27 -5.74 26.59 -11.94
N GLN A 28 -6.44 25.72 -11.20
CA GLN A 28 -6.30 24.27 -11.34
C GLN A 28 -6.48 24.04 -12.85
N ILE A 29 -5.36 23.78 -13.54
CA ILE A 29 -5.43 23.24 -14.89
C ILE A 29 -6.22 21.96 -14.68
N ALA A 30 -7.47 21.95 -15.13
CA ALA A 30 -8.29 20.76 -15.14
C ALA A 30 -7.42 19.69 -15.79
N SER A 31 -6.99 18.70 -15.01
CA SER A 31 -6.17 17.61 -15.53
C SER A 31 -7.01 16.99 -16.63
N GLU A 32 -6.59 17.09 -17.88
CA GLU A 32 -7.27 16.40 -18.97
C GLU A 32 -7.35 14.94 -18.55
N LEU A 33 -8.57 14.45 -18.40
CA LEU A 33 -8.82 13.06 -18.06
C LEU A 33 -8.22 12.24 -19.20
N HIS A 34 -7.22 11.42 -18.88
CA HIS A 34 -6.37 10.73 -19.87
C HIS A 34 -7.17 9.86 -20.85
N TYR A 35 -8.35 9.38 -20.44
CA TYR A 35 -9.26 8.58 -21.26
C TYR A 35 -10.62 9.24 -21.40
N THR A 36 -11.23 9.15 -22.58
CA THR A 36 -12.54 9.73 -22.90
C THR A 36 -13.70 9.13 -22.12
N PHE A 37 -13.53 7.97 -21.52
CA PHE A 37 -14.52 7.26 -20.71
C PHE A 37 -14.30 7.43 -19.19
N VAL A 38 -13.34 8.28 -18.77
CA VAL A 38 -13.13 8.64 -17.36
C VAL A 38 -13.77 9.99 -17.11
N HIS A 39 -14.59 10.08 -16.07
CA HIS A 39 -15.34 11.28 -15.70
C HIS A 39 -15.33 11.49 -14.19
N GLU A 40 -15.60 12.71 -13.76
CA GLU A 40 -15.89 13.01 -12.35
C GLU A 40 -17.30 12.57 -11.99
N ALA A 41 -17.48 11.99 -10.79
CA ALA A 41 -18.77 11.49 -10.34
C ALA A 41 -19.85 12.57 -10.21
N THR A 42 -19.46 13.84 -10.08
CA THR A 42 -20.39 15.00 -10.10
C THR A 42 -21.15 15.12 -11.42
N SER A 43 -20.67 14.52 -12.50
CA SER A 43 -21.36 14.44 -13.79
C SER A 43 -22.29 13.22 -13.93
N ALA A 44 -22.30 12.33 -12.92
CA ALA A 44 -23.08 11.10 -13.00
C ALA A 44 -24.60 11.38 -12.96
N PRO A 45 -25.41 10.67 -13.76
CA PRO A 45 -26.85 10.72 -13.61
C PRO A 45 -27.29 10.07 -12.29
N ALA A 46 -28.50 10.39 -11.83
CA ALA A 46 -29.03 9.84 -10.59
C ALA A 46 -29.14 8.30 -10.60
N VAL A 47 -29.34 7.71 -11.78
CA VAL A 47 -29.51 6.25 -11.97
C VAL A 47 -28.75 5.78 -13.19
N LEU A 48 -28.05 4.64 -13.04
CA LEU A 48 -27.25 3.98 -14.08
C LEU A 48 -27.58 2.47 -14.15
N TYR A 49 -27.30 1.85 -15.32
CA TYR A 49 -27.49 0.40 -15.54
C TYR A 49 -26.30 -0.18 -16.30
N TYR A 50 -25.67 -1.23 -15.75
CA TYR A 50 -24.50 -1.89 -16.34
C TYR A 50 -24.55 -3.40 -16.14
N ASP A 51 -23.81 -4.13 -16.95
CA ASP A 51 -23.66 -5.59 -16.79
C ASP A 51 -22.74 -5.90 -15.62
N TYR A 52 -21.65 -5.15 -15.50
CA TYR A 52 -20.72 -5.24 -14.37
C TYR A 52 -20.54 -3.90 -13.70
N ILE A 53 -20.59 -3.91 -12.38
CA ILE A 53 -20.25 -2.76 -11.54
C ILE A 53 -19.02 -3.15 -10.72
N ILE A 54 -17.88 -2.53 -11.02
CA ILE A 54 -16.60 -2.74 -10.32
C ILE A 54 -16.43 -1.63 -9.29
N VAL A 55 -16.31 -2.01 -8.03
CA VAL A 55 -16.10 -1.08 -6.91
C VAL A 55 -14.62 -1.03 -6.57
N GLY A 56 -13.96 0.06 -6.93
CA GLY A 56 -12.53 0.30 -6.83
C GLY A 56 -11.80 0.12 -8.15
N GLY A 57 -11.32 1.22 -8.73
CA GLY A 57 -10.45 1.28 -9.91
C GLY A 57 -8.97 1.09 -9.52
N GLY A 58 -8.69 0.11 -8.65
CA GLY A 58 -7.35 -0.15 -8.14
C GLY A 58 -6.53 -1.12 -9.00
N THR A 59 -5.51 -1.69 -8.36
CA THR A 59 -4.52 -2.59 -8.99
C THR A 59 -5.14 -3.81 -9.68
N SER A 60 -6.26 -4.34 -9.16
CA SER A 60 -7.03 -5.41 -9.81
C SER A 60 -8.21 -4.88 -10.63
N GLY A 61 -8.83 -3.77 -10.18
CA GLY A 61 -10.04 -3.24 -10.81
C GLY A 61 -9.83 -2.72 -12.23
N CYS A 62 -8.70 -2.07 -12.51
CA CYS A 62 -8.37 -1.56 -13.84
C CYS A 62 -8.20 -2.68 -14.88
N PRO A 63 -7.33 -3.69 -14.69
CA PRO A 63 -7.22 -4.80 -15.65
C PRO A 63 -8.53 -5.60 -15.78
N LEU A 64 -9.28 -5.76 -14.68
CA LEU A 64 -10.59 -6.41 -14.71
C LEU A 64 -11.58 -5.65 -15.59
N ALA A 65 -11.64 -4.33 -15.43
CA ALA A 65 -12.53 -3.47 -16.22
C ALA A 65 -12.16 -3.51 -17.71
N ALA A 66 -10.86 -3.42 -18.02
CA ALA A 66 -10.38 -3.55 -19.40
C ALA A 66 -10.80 -4.88 -20.01
N THR A 67 -10.61 -6.00 -19.31
CA THR A 67 -10.96 -7.34 -19.76
C THR A 67 -12.46 -7.51 -19.99
N LEU A 68 -13.28 -7.14 -19.01
CA LEU A 68 -14.73 -7.32 -19.10
C LEU A 68 -15.37 -6.41 -20.17
N SER A 69 -14.80 -5.22 -20.40
CA SER A 69 -15.29 -4.28 -21.41
C SER A 69 -15.22 -4.82 -22.85
N GLU A 70 -14.47 -5.89 -23.10
CA GLU A 70 -14.41 -6.51 -24.43
C GLU A 70 -15.80 -6.97 -24.90
N ASN A 71 -16.65 -7.48 -23.98
CA ASN A 71 -17.89 -8.13 -24.32
C ASN A 71 -19.11 -7.68 -23.49
N ALA A 72 -18.94 -6.74 -22.56
CA ALA A 72 -20.01 -6.32 -21.65
C ALA A 72 -19.87 -4.83 -21.29
N THR A 73 -20.97 -4.24 -20.83
CA THR A 73 -20.96 -2.87 -20.31
C THR A 73 -20.45 -2.86 -18.86
N VAL A 74 -19.44 -2.03 -18.59
CA VAL A 74 -18.73 -1.98 -17.31
C VAL A 74 -18.75 -0.58 -16.73
N LEU A 75 -19.15 -0.46 -15.47
CA LEU A 75 -19.01 0.74 -14.67
C LEU A 75 -17.93 0.52 -13.62
N VAL A 76 -16.96 1.42 -13.54
CA VAL A 76 -15.97 1.47 -12.46
C VAL A 76 -16.26 2.67 -11.57
N LEU A 77 -16.32 2.44 -10.25
CA LEU A 77 -16.51 3.47 -9.25
C LEU A 77 -15.22 3.55 -8.39
N GLU A 78 -14.41 4.60 -8.60
CA GLU A 78 -13.19 4.87 -7.84
C GLU A 78 -13.40 6.06 -6.92
N ARG A 79 -13.08 5.88 -5.61
CA ARG A 79 -13.26 6.93 -4.60
C ARG A 79 -12.20 8.04 -4.66
N GLY A 80 -11.08 7.80 -5.34
CA GLY A 80 -10.00 8.76 -5.52
C GLY A 80 -9.99 9.39 -6.89
N GLY A 81 -9.00 10.28 -7.09
CA GLY A 81 -8.79 10.99 -8.36
C GLY A 81 -7.93 10.24 -9.36
N SER A 82 -7.51 10.97 -10.40
CA SER A 82 -6.60 10.49 -11.45
C SER A 82 -5.15 10.49 -10.98
N PRO A 83 -4.31 9.48 -11.35
CA PRO A 83 -2.87 9.55 -11.15
C PRO A 83 -2.17 10.47 -12.14
N TYR A 84 -2.79 10.72 -13.29
CA TYR A 84 -2.20 11.50 -14.39
C TYR A 84 -2.14 12.99 -14.03
N GLY A 85 -1.05 13.67 -14.47
CA GLY A 85 -0.81 15.07 -14.13
C GLY A 85 -0.32 15.32 -12.69
N ASN A 86 -0.31 14.31 -11.83
CA ASN A 86 0.23 14.42 -10.47
C ASN A 86 1.70 13.95 -10.43
N THR A 87 2.63 14.91 -10.44
CA THR A 87 4.09 14.62 -10.44
C THR A 87 4.56 13.89 -9.17
N ASN A 88 3.84 14.00 -8.05
CA ASN A 88 4.15 13.23 -6.84
C ASN A 88 3.89 11.74 -7.04
N ILE A 89 2.94 11.38 -7.90
CA ILE A 89 2.67 9.98 -8.26
C ILE A 89 3.60 9.53 -9.39
N THR A 90 3.73 10.33 -10.45
CA THR A 90 4.33 9.89 -11.71
C THR A 90 5.85 9.92 -11.71
N ASN A 91 6.52 10.63 -10.78
CA ASN A 91 7.98 10.73 -10.72
C ASN A 91 8.57 9.87 -9.60
N ILE A 92 9.57 9.04 -9.92
CA ILE A 92 10.26 8.15 -8.98
C ILE A 92 10.85 8.91 -7.77
N GLY A 93 11.36 10.13 -7.97
CA GLY A 93 11.94 10.95 -6.92
C GLY A 93 10.94 11.44 -5.88
N ASN A 94 9.64 11.41 -6.18
CA ASN A 94 8.56 11.91 -5.33
C ASN A 94 7.79 10.78 -4.62
N PHE A 95 8.30 9.54 -4.66
CA PHE A 95 7.65 8.38 -4.03
C PHE A 95 7.23 8.65 -2.59
N VAL A 96 8.13 9.19 -1.76
CA VAL A 96 7.82 9.44 -0.34
C VAL A 96 6.81 10.56 -0.17
N ALA A 97 6.86 11.59 -1.02
CA ALA A 97 5.89 12.68 -0.97
C ALA A 97 4.45 12.18 -1.19
N SER A 98 4.25 11.26 -2.14
CA SER A 98 2.92 10.72 -2.46
C SER A 98 2.32 9.88 -1.33
N ILE A 99 3.11 9.08 -0.62
CA ILE A 99 2.62 8.24 0.49
C ILE A 99 2.51 9.01 1.82
N SER A 100 3.17 10.15 1.93
CA SER A 100 3.18 11.00 3.12
C SER A 100 2.21 12.17 3.03
N ASP A 101 1.53 12.37 1.92
CA ASP A 101 0.55 13.43 1.76
C ASP A 101 -0.71 13.15 2.61
N THR A 102 -1.05 14.07 3.50
CA THR A 102 -2.21 13.99 4.40
C THR A 102 -3.29 15.02 4.05
N SER A 103 -3.17 15.71 2.92
CA SER A 103 -4.17 16.66 2.45
C SER A 103 -5.54 15.99 2.24
N PRO A 104 -6.65 16.73 2.29
CA PRO A 104 -8.00 16.16 2.09
C PRO A 104 -8.13 15.41 0.76
N ASN A 105 -7.47 15.90 -0.29
CA ASN A 105 -7.50 15.31 -1.65
C ASN A 105 -6.29 14.41 -1.94
N SER A 106 -5.57 14.00 -0.90
CA SER A 106 -4.42 13.12 -1.03
C SER A 106 -4.77 11.83 -1.79
N PRO A 107 -3.89 11.36 -2.68
CA PRO A 107 -4.03 10.05 -3.31
C PRO A 107 -3.85 8.89 -2.32
N SER A 108 -3.44 9.18 -1.10
CA SER A 108 -3.22 8.23 -0.01
C SER A 108 -4.08 8.56 1.22
N GLN A 109 -4.54 7.55 1.92
CA GLN A 109 -5.27 7.70 3.18
C GLN A 109 -4.53 6.95 4.29
N SER A 110 -3.92 7.72 5.20
CA SER A 110 -3.17 7.18 6.34
C SER A 110 -4.08 6.62 7.42
N PHE A 111 -3.63 5.54 8.08
CA PHE A 111 -4.24 4.97 9.28
C PHE A 111 -3.19 4.34 10.18
N ILE A 112 -3.55 4.11 11.43
CA ILE A 112 -2.70 3.39 12.38
C ILE A 112 -3.40 2.07 12.70
N SER A 113 -2.67 0.95 12.55
CA SER A 113 -3.18 -0.37 12.94
C SER A 113 -3.26 -0.49 14.47
N GLU A 114 -4.06 -1.42 14.96
CA GLU A 114 -4.13 -1.72 16.41
C GLU A 114 -2.79 -2.24 16.97
N ASP A 115 -1.88 -2.61 16.09
CA ASP A 115 -0.49 -2.97 16.42
C ASP A 115 0.41 -1.74 16.68
N GLY A 116 -0.11 -0.54 16.50
CA GLY A 116 0.64 0.72 16.61
C GLY A 116 1.54 1.00 15.41
N VAL A 117 1.30 0.38 14.26
CA VAL A 117 2.09 0.58 13.04
C VAL A 117 1.40 1.57 12.11
N TYR A 118 2.17 2.56 11.62
CA TYR A 118 1.69 3.51 10.62
C TYR A 118 1.46 2.82 9.28
N ASN A 119 0.32 3.07 8.68
CA ASN A 119 -0.12 2.49 7.43
C ASN A 119 -0.70 3.55 6.51
N THR A 120 -0.76 3.26 5.23
CA THR A 120 -1.47 4.07 4.26
C THR A 120 -2.15 3.18 3.21
N ARG A 121 -3.32 3.57 2.73
CA ARG A 121 -4.05 2.90 1.65
C ARG A 121 -4.32 3.86 0.50
N ALA A 122 -4.32 3.33 -0.72
CA ALA A 122 -4.55 4.14 -1.91
C ALA A 122 -5.99 4.68 -1.99
N ARG A 123 -6.09 5.90 -2.51
CA ARG A 123 -7.31 6.60 -2.89
C ARG A 123 -7.06 7.31 -4.20
N VAL A 124 -6.87 6.51 -5.26
CA VAL A 124 -6.50 6.97 -6.60
C VAL A 124 -6.71 5.86 -7.61
N LEU A 125 -7.05 6.20 -8.84
CA LEU A 125 -7.13 5.26 -9.95
C LEU A 125 -5.77 4.55 -10.15
N GLY A 126 -5.79 3.24 -10.40
CA GLY A 126 -4.59 2.40 -10.38
C GLY A 126 -4.26 1.84 -8.99
N GLY A 127 -4.87 2.38 -7.91
CA GLY A 127 -4.73 1.89 -6.55
C GLY A 127 -3.31 1.89 -6.03
N GLY A 128 -2.90 0.81 -5.35
CA GLY A 128 -1.56 0.67 -4.76
C GLY A 128 -0.42 0.78 -5.77
N SER A 129 -0.62 0.43 -7.05
CA SER A 129 0.41 0.59 -8.09
C SER A 129 0.74 2.06 -8.38
N SER A 130 -0.17 2.98 -8.08
CA SER A 130 0.07 4.42 -8.20
C SER A 130 0.93 5.00 -7.07
N LEU A 131 1.11 4.27 -5.95
CA LEU A 131 1.79 4.77 -4.75
C LEU A 131 3.01 3.96 -4.31
N ASN A 132 3.18 2.72 -4.79
CA ASN A 132 4.20 1.80 -4.31
C ASN A 132 5.61 2.11 -4.83
N ALA A 133 6.61 1.32 -4.38
CA ALA A 133 8.01 1.46 -4.81
C ALA A 133 8.32 0.85 -6.20
N GLY A 134 7.31 0.40 -6.93
CA GLY A 134 7.39 0.02 -8.34
C GLY A 134 7.96 -1.36 -8.66
N PHE A 135 8.48 -2.11 -7.70
CA PHE A 135 9.10 -3.41 -7.97
C PHE A 135 8.08 -4.44 -8.48
N TYR A 136 8.43 -5.13 -9.55
CA TYR A 136 7.58 -6.11 -10.22
C TYR A 136 8.24 -7.49 -10.24
N THR A 137 7.49 -8.51 -9.80
CA THR A 137 7.88 -9.92 -9.85
C THR A 137 6.63 -10.79 -9.72
N HIS A 138 6.63 -11.96 -10.37
CA HIS A 138 5.53 -12.93 -10.32
C HIS A 138 5.32 -13.50 -8.91
N ALA A 139 4.18 -14.14 -8.67
CA ALA A 139 4.02 -15.05 -7.54
C ALA A 139 4.92 -16.26 -7.69
N SER A 140 5.27 -16.91 -6.58
CA SER A 140 5.96 -18.20 -6.64
C SER A 140 5.07 -19.26 -7.32
N ALA A 141 5.70 -20.23 -7.98
CA ALA A 141 4.99 -21.35 -8.61
C ALA A 141 4.11 -22.12 -7.61
N ASP A 142 4.59 -22.27 -6.37
CA ASP A 142 3.83 -22.91 -5.29
C ASP A 142 2.58 -22.11 -4.96
N PHE A 143 2.67 -20.78 -4.87
CA PHE A 143 1.50 -19.94 -4.62
C PHE A 143 0.45 -20.05 -5.74
N VAL A 144 0.86 -20.07 -7.01
CA VAL A 144 -0.04 -20.27 -8.17
C VAL A 144 -0.76 -21.61 -8.06
N LYS A 145 -0.03 -22.68 -7.75
CA LYS A 145 -0.55 -24.03 -7.58
C LYS A 145 -1.51 -24.14 -6.40
N GLU A 146 -1.15 -23.62 -5.24
CA GLU A 146 -1.98 -23.63 -4.02
C GLU A 146 -3.26 -22.82 -4.20
N SER A 147 -3.18 -21.71 -4.94
CA SER A 147 -4.35 -20.89 -5.30
C SER A 147 -5.30 -21.61 -6.28
N GLY A 148 -4.87 -22.71 -6.88
CA GLY A 148 -5.63 -23.49 -7.86
C GLY A 148 -5.81 -22.76 -9.20
N TRP A 149 -4.91 -21.84 -9.52
CA TRP A 149 -4.93 -21.12 -10.79
C TRP A 149 -4.33 -21.96 -11.92
N SER A 150 -4.82 -21.72 -13.14
CA SER A 150 -4.19 -22.27 -14.34
C SER A 150 -2.88 -21.52 -14.59
N GLU A 151 -1.76 -22.22 -14.52
CA GLU A 151 -0.43 -21.66 -14.82
C GLU A 151 -0.40 -20.99 -16.20
N LYS A 152 -0.99 -21.63 -17.21
CA LYS A 152 -1.10 -21.07 -18.57
C LYS A 152 -1.83 -19.73 -18.58
N LEU A 153 -2.96 -19.60 -17.86
CA LEU A 153 -3.71 -18.35 -17.79
C LEU A 153 -2.98 -17.28 -16.96
N ALA A 154 -2.34 -17.69 -15.87
CA ALA A 154 -1.53 -16.78 -15.06
C ALA A 154 -0.38 -16.18 -15.89
N ASN A 155 0.39 -17.01 -16.59
CA ASN A 155 1.50 -16.56 -17.45
C ASN A 155 1.01 -15.64 -18.57
N ALA A 156 -0.05 -16.01 -19.29
CA ALA A 156 -0.63 -15.16 -20.32
C ALA A 156 -1.13 -13.80 -19.78
N SER A 157 -1.61 -13.78 -18.53
CA SER A 157 -2.05 -12.55 -17.88
C SER A 157 -0.85 -11.69 -17.45
N TYR A 158 0.23 -12.28 -16.95
CA TYR A 158 1.48 -11.57 -16.66
C TYR A 158 2.06 -10.94 -17.93
N GLU A 159 2.19 -11.71 -19.02
CA GLU A 159 2.68 -11.19 -20.32
C GLU A 159 1.84 -10.01 -20.85
N TRP A 160 0.51 -10.07 -20.66
CA TRP A 160 -0.39 -8.99 -21.07
C TRP A 160 -0.13 -7.70 -20.28
N ILE A 161 0.15 -7.79 -18.96
CA ILE A 161 0.49 -6.67 -18.08
C ILE A 161 1.87 -6.10 -18.44
N GLU A 162 2.86 -6.98 -18.56
CA GLU A 162 4.27 -6.65 -18.77
C GLU A 162 4.50 -5.81 -20.02
N LYS A 163 3.78 -6.13 -21.09
CA LYS A 163 3.84 -5.36 -22.36
C LYS A 163 3.51 -3.88 -22.21
N LYS A 164 2.81 -3.50 -21.14
CA LYS A 164 2.33 -2.13 -20.97
C LYS A 164 2.98 -1.37 -19.82
N VAL A 165 3.19 -2.03 -18.68
CA VAL A 165 3.51 -1.31 -17.44
C VAL A 165 4.82 -1.77 -16.79
N VAL A 166 5.59 -2.67 -17.41
CA VAL A 166 6.80 -3.22 -16.79
C VAL A 166 8.03 -3.01 -17.66
N PHE A 167 9.13 -2.60 -17.03
CA PHE A 167 10.39 -2.28 -17.66
C PHE A 167 11.54 -2.99 -16.94
N GLU A 168 12.62 -3.29 -17.65
CA GLU A 168 13.88 -3.69 -17.05
C GLU A 168 14.56 -2.43 -16.47
N PRO A 169 14.89 -2.41 -15.15
CA PRO A 169 15.50 -1.22 -14.55
C PRO A 169 16.97 -1.08 -14.91
N THR A 170 17.42 0.15 -15.10
CA THR A 170 18.85 0.47 -15.22
C THR A 170 19.54 0.31 -13.87
N MET A 171 20.49 -0.63 -13.75
CA MET A 171 21.21 -0.89 -12.51
C MET A 171 22.27 0.18 -12.23
N LEU A 172 22.05 0.98 -11.18
CA LEU A 172 22.96 2.03 -10.74
C LEU A 172 23.95 1.52 -9.66
N GLN A 173 24.83 2.39 -9.15
CA GLN A 173 25.96 1.96 -8.32
C GLN A 173 25.55 1.40 -6.95
N TRP A 174 24.57 2.04 -6.29
CA TRP A 174 24.07 1.56 -4.99
C TRP A 174 23.44 0.17 -5.12
N GLN A 175 22.52 0.02 -6.08
CA GLN A 175 21.85 -1.26 -6.33
C GLN A 175 22.86 -2.35 -6.73
N SER A 176 23.86 -2.01 -7.54
CA SER A 176 24.94 -2.92 -7.92
C SER A 176 25.81 -3.36 -6.74
N ALA A 177 26.10 -2.43 -5.81
CA ALA A 177 26.85 -2.76 -4.60
C ALA A 177 26.05 -3.67 -3.66
N VAL A 178 24.73 -3.45 -3.52
CA VAL A 178 23.86 -4.34 -2.73
C VAL A 178 23.73 -5.70 -3.40
N ARG A 179 23.58 -5.79 -4.74
CA ARG A 179 23.60 -7.06 -5.47
C ARG A 179 24.84 -7.88 -5.15
N ASN A 180 26.01 -7.27 -5.28
CA ASN A 180 27.26 -7.95 -5.04
C ASN A 180 27.43 -8.30 -3.55
N GLY A 181 26.96 -7.41 -2.66
CA GLY A 181 26.94 -7.65 -1.22
C GLY A 181 26.02 -8.81 -0.81
N LEU A 182 24.86 -8.96 -1.45
CA LEU A 182 23.96 -10.10 -1.25
C LEU A 182 24.67 -11.43 -1.60
N ILE A 183 25.37 -11.46 -2.74
CA ILE A 183 26.11 -12.65 -3.20
C ILE A 183 27.25 -12.94 -2.22
N GLU A 184 28.06 -11.96 -1.82
CA GLU A 184 29.14 -12.11 -0.83
C GLU A 184 28.59 -12.55 0.55
N ALA A 185 27.39 -12.12 0.92
CA ALA A 185 26.70 -12.51 2.16
C ALA A 185 26.03 -13.90 2.07
N GLY A 186 26.16 -14.61 0.95
CA GLY A 186 25.67 -15.97 0.78
C GLY A 186 24.23 -16.09 0.25
N VAL A 187 23.62 -14.98 -0.20
CA VAL A 187 22.30 -15.02 -0.85
C VAL A 187 22.46 -15.42 -2.32
N SER A 188 22.72 -16.68 -2.55
CA SER A 188 23.04 -17.29 -3.83
C SER A 188 21.93 -18.26 -4.29
N PRO A 189 21.85 -18.58 -5.60
CA PRO A 189 22.66 -18.09 -6.73
C PRO A 189 22.27 -16.67 -7.16
N TYR A 190 23.07 -16.08 -8.06
CA TYR A 190 22.66 -14.90 -8.81
C TYR A 190 21.90 -15.31 -10.07
N ASN A 191 20.64 -14.93 -10.14
CA ASN A 191 19.71 -15.37 -11.20
C ASN A 191 19.59 -14.37 -12.37
N GLY A 192 20.37 -13.27 -12.38
CA GLY A 192 20.23 -12.24 -13.41
C GLY A 192 18.92 -11.48 -13.32
N PHE A 193 18.46 -10.97 -14.47
CA PHE A 193 17.16 -10.34 -14.61
C PHE A 193 16.08 -11.40 -14.87
N THR A 194 15.05 -11.42 -14.05
CA THR A 194 13.88 -12.30 -14.24
C THR A 194 12.69 -11.76 -13.45
N TYR A 195 11.48 -12.00 -13.97
CA TYR A 195 10.24 -11.74 -13.22
C TYR A 195 9.90 -12.88 -12.25
N ASP A 196 10.49 -14.06 -12.39
CA ASP A 196 10.15 -15.20 -11.55
C ASP A 196 10.55 -14.99 -10.09
N HIS A 197 9.75 -15.54 -9.18
CA HIS A 197 10.07 -15.60 -7.76
C HIS A 197 10.98 -16.79 -7.47
N VAL A 198 12.28 -16.57 -7.52
CA VAL A 198 13.32 -17.61 -7.35
C VAL A 198 14.25 -17.26 -6.19
N SER A 199 14.65 -18.26 -5.41
CA SER A 199 15.61 -18.09 -4.31
C SER A 199 16.97 -17.61 -4.80
N GLY A 200 17.64 -16.78 -4.03
CA GLY A 200 18.93 -16.19 -4.35
C GLY A 200 18.82 -14.68 -4.63
N THR A 201 19.83 -14.13 -5.27
CA THR A 201 19.88 -12.72 -5.68
C THR A 201 19.40 -12.57 -7.12
N LYS A 202 18.50 -11.63 -7.37
CA LYS A 202 18.00 -11.33 -8.72
C LYS A 202 17.74 -9.85 -8.93
N ILE A 203 17.63 -9.45 -10.19
CA ILE A 203 17.05 -8.18 -10.62
C ILE A 203 15.61 -8.48 -11.04
N GLY A 204 14.64 -7.71 -10.54
CA GLY A 204 13.24 -7.81 -10.97
C GLY A 204 12.84 -6.69 -11.91
N GLY A 205 11.58 -6.69 -12.36
CA GLY A 205 11.02 -5.60 -13.15
C GLY A 205 10.71 -4.36 -12.32
N SER A 206 10.47 -3.28 -13.03
CA SER A 206 10.03 -2.00 -12.47
C SER A 206 8.82 -1.49 -13.23
N ILE A 207 7.89 -0.81 -12.54
CA ILE A 207 6.84 -0.03 -13.21
C ILE A 207 7.26 1.44 -13.43
N PHE A 208 8.53 1.75 -13.18
CA PHE A 208 9.14 2.99 -13.63
C PHE A 208 9.97 2.73 -14.89
N ASP A 209 9.78 3.56 -15.90
CA ASP A 209 10.58 3.53 -17.12
C ASP A 209 12.00 4.11 -16.92
N ALA A 210 12.77 4.19 -17.99
CA ALA A 210 14.15 4.67 -17.96
C ALA A 210 14.27 6.16 -17.53
N ASP A 211 13.22 6.94 -17.74
CA ASP A 211 13.15 8.35 -17.37
C ASP A 211 12.64 8.56 -15.92
N GLY A 212 12.33 7.47 -15.23
CA GLY A 212 11.77 7.47 -13.88
C GLY A 212 10.30 7.86 -13.83
N HIS A 213 9.59 7.73 -14.96
CA HIS A 213 8.16 7.93 -15.03
C HIS A 213 7.43 6.64 -14.64
N ARG A 214 6.43 6.76 -13.75
CA ARG A 214 5.64 5.62 -13.25
C ARG A 214 4.54 5.25 -14.22
N HIS A 215 4.43 3.95 -14.49
CA HIS A 215 3.28 3.30 -15.11
C HIS A 215 2.48 2.53 -14.06
N THR A 216 1.15 2.58 -14.15
CA THR A 216 0.28 2.03 -13.10
C THR A 216 -0.74 1.07 -13.68
N ALA A 217 -1.52 0.41 -12.82
CA ALA A 217 -2.66 -0.39 -13.30
C ALA A 217 -3.70 0.45 -14.07
N ALA A 218 -3.74 1.78 -13.89
CA ALA A 218 -4.61 2.65 -14.67
C ALA A 218 -4.24 2.66 -16.16
N ASP A 219 -2.94 2.47 -16.50
CA ASP A 219 -2.49 2.40 -17.90
C ASP A 219 -3.02 1.15 -18.63
N LEU A 220 -3.40 0.11 -17.89
CA LEU A 220 -4.05 -1.09 -18.45
C LEU A 220 -5.46 -0.80 -18.98
N LEU A 221 -6.07 0.32 -18.60
CA LEU A 221 -7.36 0.76 -19.18
C LEU A 221 -7.27 1.14 -20.66
N GLU A 222 -6.05 1.34 -21.20
CA GLU A 222 -5.85 1.51 -22.63
C GLU A 222 -6.32 0.30 -23.45
N TYR A 223 -6.32 -0.89 -22.84
CA TYR A 223 -6.86 -2.10 -23.47
C TYR A 223 -8.39 -2.18 -23.46
N ALA A 224 -9.08 -1.29 -22.75
CA ALA A 224 -10.52 -1.29 -22.65
C ALA A 224 -11.21 -0.90 -23.97
N LYS A 225 -12.42 -1.39 -24.17
CA LYS A 225 -13.30 -0.95 -25.26
C LYS A 225 -14.03 0.34 -24.85
N PRO A 226 -13.68 1.53 -25.38
CA PRO A 226 -14.23 2.81 -24.90
C PRO A 226 -15.76 2.92 -24.92
N ARG A 227 -16.44 2.16 -25.81
CA ARG A 227 -17.91 2.15 -25.90
C ARG A 227 -18.60 1.36 -24.79
N ASN A 228 -17.86 0.48 -24.13
CA ASN A 228 -18.38 -0.48 -23.16
C ASN A 228 -17.97 -0.16 -21.73
N ILE A 229 -17.13 0.85 -21.49
CA ILE A 229 -16.63 1.18 -20.17
C ILE A 229 -16.96 2.63 -19.79
N LEU A 230 -17.27 2.84 -18.51
CA LEU A 230 -17.35 4.15 -17.88
C LEU A 230 -16.66 4.08 -16.52
N VAL A 231 -15.83 5.07 -16.22
CA VAL A 231 -15.12 5.19 -14.94
C VAL A 231 -15.53 6.51 -14.31
N TYR A 232 -16.07 6.46 -13.10
CA TYR A 232 -16.26 7.65 -12.28
C TYR A 232 -15.19 7.74 -11.20
N LEU A 233 -14.49 8.88 -11.19
CA LEU A 233 -13.56 9.29 -10.12
C LEU A 233 -14.33 10.03 -9.02
N HIS A 234 -13.77 10.05 -7.82
CA HIS A 234 -14.39 10.65 -6.65
C HIS A 234 -15.81 10.09 -6.38
N ALA A 235 -15.98 8.80 -6.66
CA ALA A 235 -17.22 8.05 -6.49
C ALA A 235 -17.09 7.10 -5.30
N THR A 236 -17.50 7.53 -4.12
CA THR A 236 -17.44 6.71 -2.90
C THR A 236 -18.66 5.80 -2.79
N VAL A 237 -18.48 4.50 -2.97
CA VAL A 237 -19.55 3.52 -2.77
C VAL A 237 -19.90 3.40 -1.30
N LEU A 238 -21.16 3.65 -0.96
CA LEU A 238 -21.67 3.64 0.40
C LEU A 238 -22.09 2.24 0.84
N LYS A 239 -22.79 1.51 -0.04
CA LYS A 239 -23.29 0.14 0.22
C LYS A 239 -23.75 -0.57 -1.05
N ILE A 240 -23.79 -1.89 -0.94
CA ILE A 240 -24.39 -2.79 -1.93
C ILE A 240 -25.88 -2.98 -1.61
N LEU A 241 -26.71 -3.05 -2.63
CA LEU A 241 -28.16 -3.26 -2.55
C LEU A 241 -28.49 -4.73 -2.80
N PHE A 242 -29.35 -5.31 -1.94
CA PHE A 242 -29.73 -6.73 -2.01
C PHE A 242 -31.25 -6.89 -2.13
N THR A 243 -31.67 -7.83 -3.01
CA THR A 243 -33.03 -8.37 -3.03
C THR A 243 -33.18 -9.51 -2.01
N GLY A 244 -34.43 -9.90 -1.71
CA GLY A 244 -34.69 -11.08 -0.87
C GLY A 244 -34.65 -10.83 0.64
N LYS A 245 -34.52 -9.57 1.08
CA LYS A 245 -34.62 -9.20 2.50
C LYS A 245 -35.95 -9.68 3.09
N GLY A 246 -35.88 -10.47 4.17
CA GLY A 246 -37.07 -10.94 4.90
C GLY A 246 -37.74 -12.21 4.36
N ARG A 247 -37.18 -12.86 3.36
CA ARG A 247 -37.63 -14.20 2.93
C ARG A 247 -36.67 -15.27 3.45
N PRO A 248 -37.04 -16.08 4.44
CA PRO A 248 -36.13 -17.01 5.15
C PRO A 248 -35.43 -18.03 4.25
N TRP A 249 -35.96 -18.26 3.03
CA TRP A 249 -35.50 -19.31 2.11
C TRP A 249 -34.83 -18.80 0.83
N ALA A 250 -34.86 -17.48 0.56
CA ALA A 250 -34.27 -16.92 -0.65
C ALA A 250 -32.86 -16.38 -0.35
N ARG A 251 -31.85 -16.84 -1.10
CA ARG A 251 -30.52 -16.25 -1.05
C ARG A 251 -30.58 -14.77 -1.43
N PRO A 252 -29.92 -13.87 -0.68
CA PRO A 252 -29.82 -12.48 -1.10
C PRO A 252 -29.07 -12.39 -2.42
N ARG A 253 -29.56 -11.56 -3.34
CA ARG A 253 -28.89 -11.26 -4.61
C ARG A 253 -28.50 -9.79 -4.64
N ALA A 254 -27.23 -9.49 -4.94
CA ALA A 254 -26.77 -8.15 -5.23
C ALA A 254 -27.38 -7.68 -6.56
N TYR A 255 -27.93 -6.45 -6.57
CA TYR A 255 -28.58 -5.90 -7.76
C TYR A 255 -28.17 -4.45 -8.07
N GLY A 256 -27.41 -3.79 -7.21
CA GLY A 256 -26.94 -2.43 -7.41
C GLY A 256 -26.06 -1.96 -6.25
N VAL A 257 -25.56 -0.73 -6.39
CA VAL A 257 -24.82 -0.01 -5.35
C VAL A 257 -25.33 1.42 -5.25
N THR A 258 -25.23 2.02 -4.07
CA THR A 258 -25.35 3.46 -3.90
C THR A 258 -23.95 4.05 -3.71
N PHE A 259 -23.68 5.16 -4.37
CA PHE A 259 -22.42 5.90 -4.21
C PHE A 259 -22.70 7.40 -4.06
N GLU A 260 -21.71 8.12 -3.56
CA GLU A 260 -21.77 9.56 -3.31
C GLU A 260 -20.57 10.21 -4.01
N ASP A 261 -20.81 11.34 -4.66
CA ASP A 261 -19.77 12.16 -5.26
C ASP A 261 -19.17 13.16 -4.25
N ASP A 262 -18.15 13.91 -4.63
CA ASP A 262 -17.49 14.90 -3.77
C ASP A 262 -18.39 16.09 -3.38
N SER A 263 -19.52 16.30 -4.06
CA SER A 263 -20.53 17.29 -3.66
C SER A 263 -21.49 16.77 -2.59
N GLY A 264 -21.41 15.47 -2.24
CA GLY A 264 -22.34 14.80 -1.34
C GLY A 264 -23.63 14.35 -2.03
N THR A 265 -23.72 14.45 -3.38
CA THR A 265 -24.88 13.98 -4.14
C THR A 265 -24.85 12.45 -4.25
N ARG A 266 -26.01 11.82 -4.02
CA ARG A 266 -26.15 10.37 -4.06
C ARG A 266 -26.68 9.89 -5.39
N HIS A 267 -26.04 8.86 -5.90
CA HIS A 267 -26.35 8.18 -7.14
C HIS A 267 -26.60 6.69 -6.87
N THR A 268 -27.28 6.02 -7.81
CA THR A 268 -27.51 4.57 -7.73
C THR A 268 -27.15 3.93 -9.05
N ALA A 269 -26.31 2.91 -9.01
CA ALA A 269 -26.01 2.06 -10.15
C ALA A 269 -26.64 0.69 -9.95
N PHE A 270 -27.41 0.23 -10.93
CA PHE A 270 -28.09 -1.07 -10.94
C PHE A 270 -27.46 -2.01 -11.96
N LEU A 271 -27.50 -3.28 -11.67
CA LEU A 271 -27.18 -4.32 -12.64
C LEU A 271 -28.28 -4.42 -13.70
N ASN A 272 -27.88 -4.63 -14.95
CA ASN A 272 -28.79 -5.07 -16.01
C ASN A 272 -29.48 -6.38 -15.62
N ARG A 273 -30.68 -6.63 -16.14
CA ARG A 273 -31.48 -7.82 -15.78
C ARG A 273 -30.99 -9.11 -16.47
N ASN A 274 -29.68 -9.28 -16.56
CA ASN A 274 -29.04 -10.48 -17.07
C ASN A 274 -28.66 -11.42 -15.94
N LEU A 275 -28.73 -12.74 -16.15
CA LEU A 275 -28.34 -13.72 -15.12
C LEU A 275 -26.85 -13.70 -14.77
N TRP A 276 -26.03 -13.19 -15.67
CA TRP A 276 -24.57 -13.10 -15.54
C TRP A 276 -24.08 -11.73 -15.06
N SER A 277 -24.99 -10.75 -14.90
CA SER A 277 -24.62 -9.43 -14.37
C SER A 277 -24.24 -9.51 -12.89
N GLU A 278 -23.10 -8.89 -12.51
CA GLU A 278 -22.53 -9.01 -11.17
C GLU A 278 -21.90 -7.69 -10.69
N ILE A 279 -21.89 -7.52 -9.37
CA ILE A 279 -21.08 -6.52 -8.68
C ILE A 279 -19.77 -7.17 -8.28
N ILE A 280 -18.65 -6.51 -8.54
CA ILE A 280 -17.30 -7.01 -8.23
C ILE A 280 -16.60 -6.01 -7.32
N LEU A 281 -16.27 -6.44 -6.10
CA LEU A 281 -15.48 -5.65 -5.19
C LEU A 281 -13.99 -5.78 -5.54
N SER A 282 -13.34 -4.67 -5.78
CA SER A 282 -11.90 -4.51 -6.02
C SER A 282 -11.34 -3.33 -5.20
N ALA A 283 -11.92 -3.13 -4.00
CA ALA A 283 -11.60 -2.02 -3.11
C ALA A 283 -10.36 -2.28 -2.22
N GLY A 284 -9.64 -3.36 -2.48
CA GLY A 284 -8.42 -3.77 -1.79
C GLY A 284 -8.69 -4.43 -0.42
N ALA A 285 -7.60 -4.93 0.22
CA ALA A 285 -7.69 -5.73 1.44
C ALA A 285 -8.40 -5.02 2.60
N ILE A 286 -8.41 -3.71 2.63
CA ILE A 286 -9.10 -2.93 3.66
C ILE A 286 -10.54 -2.60 3.21
N GLY A 287 -10.72 -2.13 1.98
CA GLY A 287 -12.01 -1.60 1.51
C GLY A 287 -13.04 -2.68 1.25
N SER A 288 -12.67 -3.83 0.68
CA SER A 288 -13.62 -4.88 0.33
C SER A 288 -14.29 -5.51 1.54
N PRO A 289 -13.59 -5.96 2.60
CA PRO A 289 -14.25 -6.43 3.81
C PRO A 289 -15.02 -5.32 4.54
N GLN A 290 -14.53 -4.07 4.55
CA GLN A 290 -15.24 -2.92 5.09
C GLN A 290 -16.60 -2.75 4.39
N LEU A 291 -16.62 -2.74 3.06
CA LEU A 291 -17.84 -2.53 2.30
C LEU A 291 -18.83 -3.70 2.42
N LEU A 292 -18.35 -4.96 2.51
CA LEU A 292 -19.21 -6.10 2.83
C LEU A 292 -19.94 -5.88 4.16
N MET A 293 -19.23 -5.49 5.22
CA MET A 293 -19.82 -5.23 6.53
C MET A 293 -20.79 -4.03 6.49
N LEU A 294 -20.45 -2.91 5.85
CA LEU A 294 -21.32 -1.76 5.68
C LEU A 294 -22.62 -2.11 4.90
N SER A 295 -22.56 -3.16 4.08
CA SER A 295 -23.67 -3.66 3.30
C SER A 295 -24.49 -4.74 4.01
N GLY A 296 -24.12 -5.11 5.25
CA GLY A 296 -24.83 -6.09 6.05
C GLY A 296 -24.34 -7.54 5.89
N ILE A 297 -23.15 -7.76 5.31
CA ILE A 297 -22.50 -9.07 5.20
C ILE A 297 -21.27 -9.10 6.11
N GLY A 298 -21.35 -9.82 7.21
CA GLY A 298 -20.27 -9.88 8.21
C GLY A 298 -20.74 -10.51 9.51
N PRO A 299 -19.93 -10.47 10.58
CA PRO A 299 -20.30 -11.01 11.89
C PRO A 299 -21.55 -10.31 12.44
N ALA A 300 -22.65 -11.04 12.59
CA ALA A 300 -23.96 -10.46 12.93
C ALA A 300 -23.95 -9.63 14.23
N TYR A 301 -23.19 -10.08 15.24
CA TYR A 301 -23.07 -9.33 16.50
C TYR A 301 -22.43 -7.95 16.29
N HIS A 302 -21.40 -7.88 15.43
CA HIS A 302 -20.69 -6.65 15.13
C HIS A 302 -21.55 -5.70 14.29
N LEU A 303 -22.25 -6.22 13.27
CA LEU A 303 -23.17 -5.44 12.45
C LEU A 303 -24.29 -4.81 13.28
N ARG A 304 -24.92 -5.60 14.18
CA ARG A 304 -25.97 -5.11 15.08
C ARG A 304 -25.47 -4.02 16.02
N ALA A 305 -24.24 -4.17 16.54
CA ALA A 305 -23.62 -3.15 17.40
C ALA A 305 -23.45 -1.79 16.70
N HIS A 306 -23.36 -1.78 15.34
CA HIS A 306 -23.29 -0.56 14.53
C HIS A 306 -24.65 -0.16 13.93
N GLY A 307 -25.77 -0.79 14.33
CA GLY A 307 -27.09 -0.51 13.78
C GLY A 307 -27.25 -0.94 12.30
N ILE A 308 -26.37 -1.81 11.79
CA ILE A 308 -26.40 -2.29 10.41
C ILE A 308 -27.34 -3.50 10.32
N PRO A 309 -28.41 -3.46 9.48
CA PRO A 309 -29.26 -4.61 9.26
C PRO A 309 -28.48 -5.78 8.66
N VAL A 310 -28.57 -6.95 9.29
CA VAL A 310 -27.88 -8.16 8.83
C VAL A 310 -28.57 -8.71 7.58
N VAL A 311 -27.84 -8.76 6.47
CA VAL A 311 -28.24 -9.42 5.21
C VAL A 311 -27.80 -10.88 5.24
N LEU A 312 -26.57 -11.10 5.69
CA LEU A 312 -25.99 -12.43 5.86
C LEU A 312 -25.03 -12.43 7.05
N ASP A 313 -25.26 -13.32 8.03
CA ASP A 313 -24.27 -13.58 9.07
C ASP A 313 -23.08 -14.34 8.48
N HIS A 314 -21.94 -13.66 8.38
CA HIS A 314 -20.73 -14.21 7.79
C HIS A 314 -19.51 -13.92 8.68
N PRO A 315 -19.27 -14.73 9.72
CA PRO A 315 -18.28 -14.44 10.77
C PRO A 315 -16.83 -14.36 10.26
N MET A 316 -16.55 -14.89 9.06
CA MET A 316 -15.21 -14.88 8.49
C MET A 316 -14.85 -13.59 7.74
N VAL A 317 -15.81 -12.71 7.47
CA VAL A 317 -15.52 -11.38 6.86
C VAL A 317 -14.69 -10.55 7.84
N GLY A 318 -13.58 -10.01 7.36
CA GLY A 318 -12.61 -9.26 8.14
C GLY A 318 -11.60 -10.14 8.90
N GLN A 319 -11.69 -11.48 8.83
CA GLN A 319 -10.75 -12.37 9.51
C GLN A 319 -9.54 -12.73 8.64
N GLY A 320 -8.41 -13.05 9.30
CA GLY A 320 -7.18 -13.48 8.62
C GLY A 320 -6.45 -12.34 7.90
N MET A 321 -6.54 -11.12 8.44
CA MET A 321 -5.74 -9.99 7.99
C MET A 321 -4.26 -10.24 8.28
N ALA A 322 -3.42 -10.12 7.28
CA ALA A 322 -1.97 -10.25 7.40
C ALA A 322 -1.25 -9.16 6.61
N ASP A 323 -0.03 -8.87 7.01
CA ASP A 323 0.90 -7.98 6.28
C ASP A 323 2.31 -8.53 6.44
N ASN A 324 3.18 -8.30 5.47
CA ASN A 324 4.58 -8.66 5.57
C ASN A 324 5.29 -7.65 6.50
N PRO A 325 5.69 -8.03 7.73
CA PRO A 325 6.44 -7.12 8.59
C PRO A 325 7.77 -6.76 7.94
N MET A 326 8.15 -5.50 8.04
CA MET A 326 9.39 -4.94 7.49
C MET A 326 10.22 -4.29 8.59
N ASN A 327 11.53 -4.48 8.52
CA ASN A 327 12.52 -3.73 9.30
C ASN A 327 13.64 -3.26 8.37
N LEU A 328 14.29 -2.15 8.71
CA LEU A 328 15.30 -1.57 7.83
C LEU A 328 16.47 -0.96 8.62
N LEU A 329 17.60 -0.78 7.92
CA LEU A 329 18.69 0.08 8.35
C LEU A 329 18.91 1.19 7.31
N PHE A 330 19.00 2.42 7.80
CA PHE A 330 19.55 3.52 7.01
C PHE A 330 21.07 3.47 7.07
N VAL A 331 21.72 3.51 5.91
CA VAL A 331 23.17 3.48 5.79
C VAL A 331 23.66 4.79 5.19
N PRO A 332 24.23 5.69 6.00
CA PRO A 332 24.83 6.93 5.50
C PRO A 332 26.06 6.61 4.64
N SER A 333 26.22 7.34 3.53
CA SER A 333 27.28 7.13 2.56
C SER A 333 28.27 8.30 2.53
N PRO A 334 29.61 8.04 2.51
CA PRO A 334 30.62 9.06 2.31
C PRO A 334 30.65 9.61 0.90
N VAL A 335 30.02 8.92 -0.05
CA VAL A 335 29.95 9.32 -1.45
C VAL A 335 28.52 9.60 -1.86
N PRO A 336 28.26 10.44 -2.88
CA PRO A 336 26.94 10.62 -3.44
C PRO A 336 26.32 9.30 -3.88
N VAL A 337 25.01 9.17 -3.68
CA VAL A 337 24.22 8.04 -4.17
C VAL A 337 23.13 8.56 -5.10
N GLU A 338 22.80 7.77 -6.08
CA GLU A 338 21.70 8.02 -7.00
C GLU A 338 20.33 7.79 -6.33
N VAL A 339 19.29 8.42 -6.84
CA VAL A 339 17.92 8.07 -6.48
C VAL A 339 17.56 6.75 -7.15
N SER A 340 17.27 5.73 -6.36
CA SER A 340 16.78 4.45 -6.85
C SER A 340 15.76 3.86 -5.89
N LEU A 341 14.71 3.27 -6.42
CA LEU A 341 13.82 2.38 -5.70
C LEU A 341 14.25 0.92 -5.91
N ILE A 342 13.42 -0.02 -5.53
CA ILE A 342 13.76 -1.44 -5.50
C ILE A 342 14.02 -1.96 -6.92
N GLN A 343 15.22 -2.49 -7.17
CA GLN A 343 15.64 -3.10 -8.44
C GLN A 343 16.23 -4.49 -8.21
N VAL A 344 17.19 -4.58 -7.27
CA VAL A 344 17.79 -5.85 -6.86
C VAL A 344 17.18 -6.33 -5.56
N VAL A 345 16.99 -7.63 -5.47
CA VAL A 345 16.43 -8.29 -4.28
C VAL A 345 17.17 -9.57 -3.95
N GLY A 346 17.21 -9.89 -2.65
CA GLY A 346 17.69 -11.15 -2.13
C GLY A 346 16.53 -11.97 -1.55
N ILE A 347 16.25 -13.13 -2.12
CA ILE A 347 15.20 -14.05 -1.67
C ILE A 347 15.86 -15.20 -0.92
N THR A 348 15.71 -15.21 0.40
CA THR A 348 16.36 -16.20 1.26
C THR A 348 15.51 -17.45 1.42
N GLN A 349 16.16 -18.59 1.63
CA GLN A 349 15.47 -19.87 1.85
C GLN A 349 14.73 -19.92 3.19
N PHE A 350 15.13 -19.08 4.16
CA PHE A 350 14.46 -19.02 5.47
C PHE A 350 13.25 -18.06 5.51
N GLY A 351 12.88 -17.47 4.37
CA GLY A 351 11.64 -16.67 4.25
C GLY A 351 11.79 -15.20 4.65
N SER A 352 12.96 -14.60 4.44
CA SER A 352 13.16 -13.15 4.43
C SER A 352 13.51 -12.67 3.03
N PHE A 353 13.04 -11.50 2.68
CA PHE A 353 13.22 -10.86 1.37
C PHE A 353 13.93 -9.54 1.58
N ILE A 354 15.14 -9.41 1.02
CA ILE A 354 16.00 -8.23 1.19
C ILE A 354 15.83 -7.30 0.00
N GLU A 355 15.58 -6.03 0.26
CA GLU A 355 15.39 -4.97 -0.74
C GLU A 355 16.23 -3.75 -0.38
N THR A 356 16.38 -2.82 -1.32
CA THR A 356 17.12 -1.59 -1.09
C THR A 356 16.58 -0.44 -1.92
N ALA A 357 16.71 0.76 -1.37
CA ALA A 357 16.43 2.02 -2.06
C ALA A 357 17.47 3.07 -1.62
N SER A 358 17.74 4.06 -2.47
CA SER A 358 18.75 5.09 -2.20
C SER A 358 18.35 6.47 -2.70
N GLY A 359 19.05 7.49 -2.21
CA GLY A 359 18.92 8.88 -2.61
C GLY A 359 18.67 9.82 -1.43
N LEU A 360 19.23 11.01 -1.49
CA LEU A 360 19.20 11.99 -0.40
C LEU A 360 17.77 12.39 -0.02
N THR A 361 16.95 12.71 -1.02
CA THR A 361 15.54 13.11 -0.81
C THR A 361 14.71 12.00 -0.20
N PHE A 362 15.02 10.74 -0.52
CA PHE A 362 14.31 9.59 0.01
C PHE A 362 14.48 9.46 1.53
N ALA A 363 15.72 9.43 2.02
CA ALA A 363 15.99 9.28 3.45
C ALA A 363 15.44 10.45 4.28
N TYR A 364 15.60 11.68 3.78
CA TYR A 364 15.12 12.89 4.41
C TYR A 364 13.58 12.96 4.48
N SER A 365 12.92 12.81 3.34
CA SER A 365 11.47 12.89 3.26
C SER A 365 10.80 11.77 4.08
N TRP A 366 11.41 10.59 4.12
CA TRP A 366 10.90 9.49 4.92
C TRP A 366 11.00 9.77 6.43
N ALA A 367 12.15 10.27 6.89
CA ALA A 367 12.32 10.65 8.28
C ALA A 367 11.34 11.77 8.71
N GLN A 368 11.13 12.78 7.86
CA GLN A 368 10.13 13.81 8.12
C GLN A 368 8.69 13.27 8.11
N GLY A 369 8.38 12.35 7.20
CA GLY A 369 7.08 11.70 7.14
C GLY A 369 6.72 11.03 8.47
N PHE A 370 7.64 10.29 9.06
CA PHE A 370 7.43 9.62 10.35
C PHE A 370 7.17 10.60 11.50
N VAL A 371 7.94 11.68 11.61
CA VAL A 371 7.72 12.70 12.65
C VAL A 371 6.35 13.33 12.49
N ARG A 372 5.99 13.72 11.28
CA ARG A 372 4.68 14.34 10.99
C ARG A 372 3.52 13.37 11.29
N ASP A 373 3.61 12.11 10.85
CA ASP A 373 2.56 11.12 11.08
C ASP A 373 2.39 10.83 12.58
N TYR A 374 3.48 10.87 13.35
CA TYR A 374 3.42 10.80 14.79
C TYR A 374 2.70 12.01 15.41
N GLU A 375 3.05 13.24 15.03
CA GLU A 375 2.39 14.46 15.50
C GLU A 375 0.89 14.47 15.19
N LEU A 376 0.51 14.06 13.98
CA LEU A 376 -0.90 13.93 13.59
C LEU A 376 -1.64 12.85 14.38
N SER A 377 -0.95 11.77 14.78
CA SER A 377 -1.56 10.72 15.60
C SER A 377 -1.91 11.19 17.00
N LEU A 378 -1.07 12.02 17.60
CA LEU A 378 -1.32 12.64 18.91
C LEU A 378 -2.58 13.52 18.91
N ASN A 379 -2.82 14.23 17.82
CA ASN A 379 -3.96 15.15 17.71
C ASN A 379 -5.29 14.43 17.38
N LYS A 380 -5.26 13.23 16.76
CA LYS A 380 -6.48 12.55 16.29
C LYS A 380 -7.04 11.51 17.25
N THR A 381 -6.22 10.88 18.07
CA THR A 381 -6.66 9.68 18.77
C THR A 381 -7.07 9.88 20.22
N GLY A 382 -6.76 11.01 20.84
CA GLY A 382 -6.95 11.18 22.29
C GLY A 382 -6.27 10.10 23.15
N GLN A 383 -5.55 9.17 22.50
CA GLN A 383 -4.77 8.13 23.18
C GLN A 383 -3.49 8.76 23.73
N GLN A 384 -3.24 8.55 25.00
CA GLN A 384 -1.94 8.85 25.59
C GLN A 384 -0.85 8.18 24.74
N SER A 385 0.09 9.00 24.23
CA SER A 385 1.26 8.51 23.51
C SER A 385 2.00 7.46 24.35
N ILE A 386 2.27 6.32 23.75
CA ILE A 386 3.08 5.25 24.37
C ILE A 386 4.57 5.67 24.46
N LEU A 387 4.98 6.66 23.64
CA LEU A 387 6.30 7.26 23.72
C LEU A 387 6.30 8.38 24.76
N THR A 388 7.32 8.38 25.63
CA THR A 388 7.50 9.47 26.57
C THR A 388 7.89 10.76 25.85
N PRO A 389 7.58 11.96 26.40
CA PRO A 389 8.02 13.24 25.83
C PRO A 389 9.54 13.29 25.54
N GLU A 390 10.36 12.64 26.38
CA GLU A 390 11.81 12.58 26.21
C GLU A 390 12.22 11.66 25.04
N ALA A 391 11.52 10.56 24.83
CA ALA A 391 11.75 9.68 23.68
C ALA A 391 11.39 10.39 22.37
N MET A 392 10.31 11.18 22.39
CA MET A 392 9.92 12.01 21.25
C MET A 392 10.93 13.12 20.98
N ALA A 393 11.37 13.84 22.01
CA ALA A 393 12.39 14.89 21.87
C ALA A 393 13.69 14.33 21.25
N ARG A 394 14.14 13.17 21.71
CA ARG A 394 15.33 12.48 21.12
C ARG A 394 15.10 12.07 19.67
N ALA A 395 13.92 11.59 19.32
CA ALA A 395 13.59 11.23 17.94
C ALA A 395 13.61 12.46 17.02
N VAL A 396 13.00 13.57 17.44
CA VAL A 396 13.01 14.85 16.71
C VAL A 396 14.42 15.38 16.56
N GLU A 397 15.24 15.36 17.62
CA GLU A 397 16.64 15.77 17.59
C GLU A 397 17.44 14.89 16.62
N THR A 398 17.24 13.58 16.65
CA THR A 398 17.87 12.64 15.72
C THR A 398 17.50 12.95 14.27
N VAL A 399 16.23 13.16 13.98
CA VAL A 399 15.76 13.55 12.64
C VAL A 399 16.36 14.88 12.22
N ASN A 400 16.36 15.90 13.09
CA ASN A 400 16.94 17.20 12.79
C ASN A 400 18.45 17.13 12.56
N SER A 401 19.17 16.26 13.25
CA SER A 401 20.60 16.04 13.03
C SER A 401 20.85 15.36 11.68
N LEU A 402 20.00 14.42 11.26
CA LEU A 402 20.04 13.80 9.94
C LEU A 402 19.75 14.84 8.82
N VAL A 403 18.81 15.74 9.06
CA VAL A 403 18.47 16.85 8.16
C VAL A 403 19.64 17.82 7.98
N ASN A 404 20.25 18.23 9.09
CA ASN A 404 21.31 19.24 9.08
C ASN A 404 22.65 18.70 8.55
N ALA A 405 22.87 17.39 8.56
CA ALA A 405 24.14 16.77 8.19
C ALA A 405 24.32 16.53 6.69
N THR A 406 23.41 16.96 5.80
CA THR A 406 23.46 16.63 4.34
C THR A 406 23.76 15.15 4.09
N LEU A 407 23.10 14.26 4.81
CA LEU A 407 23.39 12.83 4.77
C LEU A 407 23.00 12.23 3.42
N LYS A 408 24.00 11.78 2.68
CA LYS A 408 23.85 10.93 1.51
C LYS A 408 23.74 9.49 2.00
N GLY A 409 22.92 8.69 1.39
CA GLY A 409 22.79 7.29 1.77
C GLY A 409 21.57 6.61 1.17
N GLY A 410 21.29 5.44 1.71
CA GLY A 410 20.12 4.65 1.31
C GLY A 410 19.68 3.74 2.45
N ILE A 411 18.66 2.97 2.17
CA ILE A 411 18.14 1.97 3.09
C ILE A 411 18.38 0.57 2.54
N ILE A 412 18.65 -0.36 3.43
CA ILE A 412 18.54 -1.79 3.14
C ILE A 412 17.50 -2.32 4.12
N LEU A 413 16.50 -2.99 3.59
CA LEU A 413 15.38 -3.50 4.37
C LEU A 413 15.24 -5.01 4.19
N GLU A 414 14.71 -5.63 5.23
CA GLU A 414 14.19 -6.98 5.16
C GLU A 414 12.68 -6.96 5.35
N LYS A 415 11.99 -7.92 4.77
CA LYS A 415 10.59 -8.23 5.05
C LYS A 415 10.38 -9.72 5.17
N VAL A 416 9.55 -10.10 6.12
CA VAL A 416 9.14 -11.50 6.29
C VAL A 416 8.18 -11.89 5.18
N THR A 417 8.51 -12.95 4.43
CA THR A 417 7.62 -13.52 3.42
C THR A 417 6.70 -14.57 4.03
N GLY A 418 5.43 -14.57 3.61
CA GLY A 418 4.45 -15.53 4.10
C GLY A 418 4.32 -15.52 5.63
N PRO A 419 3.99 -14.38 6.26
CA PRO A 419 3.86 -14.32 7.71
C PRO A 419 2.75 -15.26 8.19
N ARG A 420 2.99 -15.93 9.33
CA ARG A 420 2.00 -16.78 10.00
C ARG A 420 1.09 -15.97 10.91
N SER A 421 1.58 -14.85 11.40
CA SER A 421 0.81 -13.91 12.21
C SER A 421 -0.35 -13.34 11.41
N THR A 422 -1.57 -13.45 11.95
CA THR A 422 -2.78 -12.90 11.35
C THR A 422 -3.65 -12.23 12.40
N GLY A 423 -4.44 -11.28 11.96
CA GLY A 423 -5.39 -10.55 12.80
C GLY A 423 -6.75 -10.38 12.15
N ASP A 424 -7.38 -9.26 12.42
CA ASP A 424 -8.75 -8.98 11.98
C ASP A 424 -8.96 -7.51 11.61
N LEU A 425 -10.06 -7.27 10.89
CA LEU A 425 -10.58 -5.95 10.53
C LEU A 425 -12.01 -5.83 11.04
N LYS A 426 -12.32 -4.69 11.67
CA LYS A 426 -13.64 -4.35 12.21
C LYS A 426 -14.03 -2.92 11.85
N LEU A 427 -15.32 -2.67 11.68
CA LEU A 427 -15.81 -1.30 11.53
C LEU A 427 -15.57 -0.50 12.82
N ARG A 428 -15.21 0.77 12.67
CA ARG A 428 -15.23 1.78 13.75
C ARG A 428 -16.49 2.61 13.70
N THR A 429 -16.96 2.92 12.50
CA THR A 429 -18.16 3.71 12.21
C THR A 429 -18.92 3.12 11.02
N THR A 430 -20.05 3.70 10.67
CA THR A 430 -20.81 3.36 9.46
C THR A 430 -20.47 4.25 8.25
N ASN A 431 -19.54 5.18 8.41
CA ASN A 431 -19.06 6.03 7.32
C ASN A 431 -17.97 5.28 6.50
N PRO A 432 -18.15 5.05 5.18
CA PRO A 432 -17.15 4.37 4.35
C PRO A 432 -15.84 5.12 4.19
N ASN A 433 -15.82 6.43 4.44
CA ASN A 433 -14.61 7.26 4.39
C ASN A 433 -13.73 7.09 5.63
N ASP A 434 -14.27 6.59 6.74
CA ASP A 434 -13.48 6.32 7.94
C ASP A 434 -12.66 5.05 7.80
N ASN A 435 -11.43 5.07 8.33
CA ASN A 435 -10.62 3.86 8.37
C ASN A 435 -11.20 2.87 9.39
N PRO A 436 -11.36 1.59 9.02
CA PRO A 436 -11.71 0.55 9.97
C PRO A 436 -10.58 0.30 10.98
N SER A 437 -10.89 -0.36 12.08
CA SER A 437 -9.89 -0.92 12.98
C SER A 437 -9.25 -2.13 12.29
N VAL A 438 -7.93 -2.15 12.19
CA VAL A 438 -7.17 -3.25 11.56
C VAL A 438 -6.07 -3.69 12.49
N LYS A 439 -5.96 -5.00 12.66
CA LYS A 439 -4.92 -5.65 13.43
C LYS A 439 -4.24 -6.72 12.57
N PHE A 440 -2.90 -6.72 12.55
CA PHE A 440 -2.10 -7.72 11.81
C PHE A 440 -1.42 -8.71 12.75
N ASN A 441 -1.26 -8.37 14.03
CA ASN A 441 -0.56 -9.16 15.03
C ASN A 441 0.92 -9.41 14.67
N TYR A 442 1.63 -8.39 14.17
CA TYR A 442 3.04 -8.51 13.79
C TYR A 442 3.88 -9.23 14.83
N PHE A 443 4.60 -10.28 14.42
CA PHE A 443 5.49 -11.11 15.25
C PHE A 443 4.79 -11.86 16.40
N LYS A 444 3.46 -12.05 16.34
CA LYS A 444 2.76 -12.89 17.31
C LYS A 444 3.16 -14.37 17.17
N ASP A 445 3.38 -14.83 15.95
CA ASP A 445 4.00 -16.13 15.69
C ASP A 445 5.53 -15.99 15.79
N PRO A 446 6.20 -16.82 16.63
CA PRO A 446 7.65 -16.74 16.84
C PRO A 446 8.49 -17.00 15.57
N GLU A 447 7.98 -17.76 14.60
CA GLU A 447 8.70 -18.02 13.35
C GLU A 447 8.83 -16.75 12.50
N ASP A 448 7.86 -15.84 12.55
CA ASP A 448 7.96 -14.56 11.86
C ASP A 448 9.08 -13.70 12.45
N LEU A 449 9.21 -13.67 13.78
CA LEU A 449 10.30 -12.95 14.46
C LEU A 449 11.66 -13.56 14.13
N LYS A 450 11.77 -14.88 14.11
CA LYS A 450 12.98 -15.60 13.76
C LYS A 450 13.45 -15.28 12.33
N LYS A 451 12.52 -15.21 11.37
CA LYS A 451 12.81 -14.81 9.99
C LYS A 451 13.35 -13.37 9.93
N CYS A 452 12.72 -12.42 10.66
CA CYS A 452 13.20 -11.04 10.75
C CYS A 452 14.63 -10.98 11.28
N VAL A 453 14.92 -11.65 12.40
CA VAL A 453 16.27 -11.68 13.00
C VAL A 453 17.31 -12.20 12.01
N GLN A 454 16.99 -13.26 11.26
CA GLN A 454 17.89 -13.80 10.25
C GLN A 454 18.07 -12.83 9.07
N GLY A 455 17.01 -12.16 8.65
CA GLY A 455 17.04 -11.11 7.62
C GLY A 455 17.91 -9.92 8.05
N MET A 456 17.77 -9.46 9.30
CA MET A 456 18.62 -8.39 9.85
C MET A 456 20.10 -8.81 9.92
N LYS A 457 20.41 -10.06 10.27
CA LYS A 457 21.80 -10.58 10.20
C LYS A 457 22.32 -10.56 8.76
N THR A 458 21.49 -10.87 7.79
CA THR A 458 21.87 -10.79 6.37
C THR A 458 22.18 -9.36 5.96
N ILE A 459 21.36 -8.36 6.38
CA ILE A 459 21.62 -6.93 6.12
C ILE A 459 22.97 -6.51 6.75
N ILE A 460 23.23 -6.91 8.00
CA ILE A 460 24.50 -6.63 8.67
C ILE A 460 25.68 -7.19 7.88
N ASN A 461 25.55 -8.41 7.37
CA ASN A 461 26.58 -9.05 6.54
C ASN A 461 26.80 -8.27 5.24
N ILE A 462 25.73 -7.88 4.52
CA ILE A 462 25.81 -7.06 3.29
C ILE A 462 26.59 -5.77 3.53
N ILE A 463 26.25 -5.02 4.59
CA ILE A 463 26.90 -3.76 4.94
C ILE A 463 28.41 -3.97 5.20
N ASN A 464 28.80 -5.13 5.71
CA ASN A 464 30.20 -5.46 6.02
C ASN A 464 30.98 -6.08 4.84
N THR A 465 30.35 -6.33 3.69
CA THR A 465 31.03 -6.89 2.51
C THR A 465 32.03 -5.90 1.89
N LYS A 466 32.97 -6.45 1.12
CA LYS A 466 33.90 -5.65 0.32
C LYS A 466 33.15 -4.87 -0.78
N ALA A 467 32.15 -5.49 -1.40
CA ALA A 467 31.35 -4.89 -2.47
C ALA A 467 30.60 -3.62 -2.00
N PHE A 468 30.12 -3.59 -0.75
CA PHE A 468 29.40 -2.45 -0.19
C PHE A 468 30.29 -1.41 0.49
N SER A 469 31.60 -1.69 0.66
CA SER A 469 32.54 -0.88 1.45
C SER A 469 32.67 0.59 1.00
N LYS A 470 32.42 0.91 -0.28
CA LYS A 470 32.42 2.27 -0.84
C LYS A 470 31.32 3.15 -0.25
N PHE A 471 30.19 2.55 0.11
CA PHE A 471 28.96 3.24 0.51
C PHE A 471 28.76 3.31 2.03
N ARG A 472 29.75 2.92 2.83
CA ARG A 472 29.68 3.05 4.29
C ARG A 472 30.87 3.81 4.85
N TYR A 473 30.65 4.52 5.95
CA TYR A 473 31.75 5.06 6.75
C TYR A 473 32.44 3.93 7.52
N LYS A 474 33.73 3.71 7.27
CA LYS A 474 34.48 2.59 7.87
C LYS A 474 34.53 2.64 9.41
N HIS A 475 34.49 3.84 9.99
CA HIS A 475 34.57 4.06 11.45
C HIS A 475 33.19 4.00 12.14
N VAL A 476 32.08 3.88 11.38
CA VAL A 476 30.73 3.74 11.94
C VAL A 476 30.40 2.26 12.04
N PRO A 477 30.31 1.70 13.25
CA PRO A 477 29.92 0.30 13.43
C PRO A 477 28.43 0.12 13.09
N VAL A 478 28.06 -1.05 12.58
CA VAL A 478 26.66 -1.35 12.24
C VAL A 478 25.75 -1.25 13.47
N GLN A 479 26.27 -1.53 14.68
CA GLN A 479 25.52 -1.34 15.92
C GLN A 479 25.06 0.11 16.12
N ALA A 480 25.82 1.11 15.66
CA ALA A 480 25.40 2.51 15.70
C ALA A 480 24.22 2.78 14.75
N LEU A 481 24.19 2.11 13.58
CA LEU A 481 23.05 2.20 12.65
C LEU A 481 21.79 1.55 13.25
N ILE A 482 21.92 0.42 13.92
CA ILE A 482 20.83 -0.24 14.65
C ILE A 482 20.30 0.70 15.75
N SER A 483 21.20 1.28 16.55
CA SER A 483 20.81 2.23 17.60
C SER A 483 20.14 3.48 17.05
N LEU A 484 20.60 4.00 15.91
CA LEU A 484 19.97 5.13 15.22
C LEU A 484 18.53 4.79 14.87
N MET A 485 18.30 3.67 14.18
CA MET A 485 16.96 3.27 13.75
C MET A 485 16.03 2.96 14.93
N ALA A 486 16.56 2.36 16.01
CA ALA A 486 15.78 2.07 17.21
C ALA A 486 15.26 3.34 17.92
N ASN A 487 15.92 4.49 17.72
CA ASN A 487 15.50 5.77 18.29
C ASN A 487 14.55 6.57 17.39
N LEU A 488 14.32 6.15 16.14
CA LEU A 488 13.38 6.82 15.26
C LEU A 488 11.92 6.41 15.58
N PRO A 489 10.95 7.33 15.52
CA PRO A 489 9.55 7.04 15.81
C PRO A 489 8.86 6.37 14.61
N VAL A 490 9.36 5.23 14.16
CA VAL A 490 8.86 4.50 12.98
C VAL A 490 7.50 3.84 13.19
N ASN A 491 7.03 3.76 14.43
CA ASN A 491 5.72 3.27 14.82
C ASN A 491 5.37 3.75 16.25
N LEU A 492 4.16 3.48 16.73
CA LEU A 492 3.70 3.80 18.10
C LEU A 492 3.90 2.66 19.11
N ARG A 493 4.70 1.65 18.80
CA ARG A 493 4.95 0.54 19.72
C ARG A 493 5.83 0.98 20.89
N PRO A 494 5.67 0.37 22.08
CA PRO A 494 6.55 0.62 23.22
C PRO A 494 8.01 0.38 22.86
N ARG A 495 8.89 1.26 23.29
CA ARG A 495 10.35 1.10 23.13
C ARG A 495 10.95 0.51 24.39
N HIS A 496 11.83 -0.46 24.22
CA HIS A 496 12.57 -1.04 25.34
C HIS A 496 13.87 -0.27 25.51
N SER A 497 13.97 0.46 26.64
CA SER A 497 15.17 1.24 26.98
C SER A 497 16.25 0.31 27.52
N THR A 498 17.12 -0.19 26.66
CA THR A 498 18.32 -0.93 27.05
C THR A 498 19.56 -0.29 26.42
N THR A 499 20.70 -0.35 27.10
CA THR A 499 21.98 0.15 26.58
C THR A 499 22.47 -0.62 25.35
N THR A 500 22.00 -1.87 25.20
CA THR A 500 22.22 -2.72 24.02
C THR A 500 20.90 -3.34 23.61
N ILE A 501 20.48 -3.12 22.37
CA ILE A 501 19.28 -3.73 21.83
C ILE A 501 19.64 -5.03 21.11
N SER A 502 18.94 -6.14 21.43
CA SER A 502 19.06 -7.37 20.65
C SER A 502 18.36 -7.24 19.31
N LEU A 503 18.67 -8.09 18.32
CA LEU A 503 18.00 -8.06 17.02
C LEU A 503 16.53 -8.46 17.13
N GLU A 504 16.18 -9.34 18.08
CA GLU A 504 14.79 -9.69 18.37
C GLU A 504 14.01 -8.46 18.83
N GLN A 505 14.59 -7.72 19.79
CA GLN A 505 13.94 -6.51 20.29
C GLN A 505 13.89 -5.42 19.23
N PHE A 506 14.96 -5.28 18.43
CA PHE A 506 14.98 -4.37 17.28
C PHE A 506 13.86 -4.68 16.31
N CYS A 507 13.67 -5.95 15.90
CA CYS A 507 12.57 -6.36 15.03
C CYS A 507 11.21 -5.96 15.61
N ILE A 508 10.97 -6.23 16.89
CA ILE A 508 9.70 -5.93 17.57
C ILE A 508 9.46 -4.42 17.63
N ASP A 509 10.46 -3.64 18.06
CA ASP A 509 10.31 -2.21 18.34
C ASP A 509 10.26 -1.36 17.07
N THR A 510 10.90 -1.80 15.98
CA THR A 510 11.03 -1.01 14.75
C THR A 510 10.23 -1.56 13.57
N VAL A 511 9.30 -2.50 13.84
CA VAL A 511 8.47 -3.06 12.78
C VAL A 511 7.66 -1.98 12.05
N MET A 512 7.63 -2.09 10.75
CA MET A 512 6.89 -1.23 9.84
C MET A 512 6.04 -2.09 8.89
N THR A 513 5.05 -1.48 8.27
CA THR A 513 4.37 -2.07 7.11
C THR A 513 5.24 -1.92 5.87
N ILE A 514 5.14 -2.87 4.94
CA ILE A 514 5.56 -2.71 3.55
C ILE A 514 4.34 -2.58 2.62
N TRP A 515 3.15 -2.32 3.20
CA TRP A 515 1.86 -2.17 2.49
C TRP A 515 1.45 -3.41 1.67
N HIS A 516 1.86 -4.60 2.10
CA HIS A 516 1.50 -5.89 1.47
C HIS A 516 0.34 -6.58 2.19
N TYR A 517 -0.49 -5.82 2.88
CA TYR A 517 -1.61 -6.38 3.61
C TYR A 517 -2.61 -7.09 2.69
N HIS A 518 -3.12 -8.21 3.19
CA HIS A 518 -4.01 -9.12 2.48
C HIS A 518 -4.93 -9.84 3.46
N GLY A 519 -5.90 -10.60 2.93
CA GLY A 519 -6.89 -11.28 3.76
C GLY A 519 -8.13 -10.42 4.05
N GLY A 520 -9.04 -10.94 4.85
CA GLY A 520 -10.34 -10.32 5.16
C GLY A 520 -11.51 -10.82 4.32
N CYS A 521 -11.26 -11.29 3.07
CA CYS A 521 -12.27 -11.94 2.21
C CYS A 521 -11.73 -13.27 1.63
N GLN A 522 -11.03 -14.06 2.42
CA GLN A 522 -10.23 -15.20 1.99
C GLN A 522 -11.01 -16.24 1.20
N VAL A 523 -10.39 -16.76 0.11
CA VAL A 523 -10.90 -17.90 -0.66
C VAL A 523 -11.11 -19.12 0.24
N GLY A 524 -12.23 -19.84 0.02
CA GLY A 524 -12.61 -21.00 0.84
C GLY A 524 -13.29 -20.63 2.15
N LYS A 525 -13.11 -19.38 2.64
CA LYS A 525 -13.75 -18.89 3.87
C LYS A 525 -14.89 -17.93 3.55
N VAL A 526 -14.61 -16.76 2.95
CA VAL A 526 -15.60 -15.74 2.61
C VAL A 526 -16.11 -15.91 1.18
N ILE A 527 -15.23 -16.27 0.28
CA ILE A 527 -15.55 -16.48 -1.14
C ILE A 527 -15.24 -17.92 -1.56
N ASP A 528 -15.87 -18.36 -2.65
CA ASP A 528 -15.54 -19.63 -3.28
C ASP A 528 -14.33 -19.51 -4.24
N ARG A 529 -13.90 -20.63 -4.84
CA ARG A 529 -12.80 -20.66 -5.81
C ARG A 529 -13.08 -19.93 -7.11
N LYS A 530 -14.35 -19.52 -7.35
CA LYS A 530 -14.75 -18.65 -8.46
C LYS A 530 -14.88 -17.18 -8.01
N TYR A 531 -14.35 -16.85 -6.84
CA TYR A 531 -14.37 -15.51 -6.23
C TYR A 531 -15.76 -14.98 -5.88
N ARG A 532 -16.81 -15.80 -5.88
CA ARG A 532 -18.17 -15.41 -5.50
C ARG A 532 -18.31 -15.40 -3.98
N VAL A 533 -18.95 -14.36 -3.43
CA VAL A 533 -19.27 -14.29 -1.99
C VAL A 533 -20.22 -15.42 -1.63
N ARG A 534 -19.82 -16.25 -0.66
CA ARG A 534 -20.60 -17.43 -0.23
C ARG A 534 -21.91 -16.98 0.40
N GLY A 535 -23.01 -17.61 -0.01
CA GLY A 535 -24.35 -17.29 0.52
C GLY A 535 -25.03 -16.09 -0.15
N VAL A 536 -24.40 -15.45 -1.13
CA VAL A 536 -24.94 -14.31 -1.89
C VAL A 536 -24.80 -14.58 -3.38
N ASP A 537 -25.79 -14.18 -4.18
CA ASP A 537 -25.74 -14.24 -5.63
C ASP A 537 -25.39 -12.87 -6.22
N GLY A 538 -24.74 -12.86 -7.41
CA GLY A 538 -24.39 -11.64 -8.13
C GLY A 538 -23.32 -10.75 -7.49
N LEU A 539 -22.46 -11.32 -6.61
CA LEU A 539 -21.41 -10.59 -5.93
C LEU A 539 -20.08 -11.37 -5.90
N ARG A 540 -18.99 -10.73 -6.31
CA ARG A 540 -17.62 -11.25 -6.22
C ARG A 540 -16.70 -10.28 -5.50
N VAL A 541 -15.55 -10.82 -5.07
CA VAL A 541 -14.40 -10.03 -4.59
C VAL A 541 -13.17 -10.44 -5.39
N ILE A 542 -12.48 -9.48 -6.00
CA ILE A 542 -11.28 -9.69 -6.83
C ILE A 542 -10.25 -8.63 -6.44
N ASP A 543 -9.47 -8.89 -5.41
CA ASP A 543 -8.32 -8.10 -4.94
C ASP A 543 -7.52 -8.90 -3.90
N SER A 544 -6.50 -8.27 -3.27
CA SER A 544 -5.65 -8.91 -2.27
C SER A 544 -6.37 -9.34 -0.98
N SER A 545 -7.62 -8.90 -0.73
CA SER A 545 -8.42 -9.40 0.40
C SER A 545 -8.71 -10.90 0.29
N THR A 546 -8.63 -11.45 -0.91
CA THR A 546 -8.96 -12.84 -1.21
C THR A 546 -7.83 -13.83 -0.90
N PHE A 547 -6.61 -13.34 -0.70
CA PHE A 547 -5.43 -14.17 -0.49
C PHE A 547 -5.44 -14.85 0.87
N LEU A 548 -5.04 -16.13 0.88
CA LEU A 548 -4.84 -16.91 2.12
C LEU A 548 -3.49 -16.62 2.77
N GLY A 549 -2.52 -16.18 1.98
CA GLY A 549 -1.17 -15.82 2.38
C GLY A 549 -0.57 -14.85 1.37
N SER A 550 0.60 -14.32 1.67
CA SER A 550 1.36 -13.48 0.75
C SER A 550 1.81 -14.29 -0.48
N PRO A 551 1.78 -13.73 -1.71
CA PRO A 551 2.32 -14.40 -2.89
C PRO A 551 3.85 -14.63 -2.86
N GLY A 552 4.46 -14.43 -1.71
CA GLY A 552 5.89 -14.63 -1.48
C GLY A 552 6.74 -13.39 -1.75
N THR A 553 6.15 -12.32 -2.27
CA THR A 553 6.84 -11.11 -2.73
C THR A 553 5.90 -9.92 -2.79
N ASN A 554 6.35 -8.84 -3.47
CA ASN A 554 5.55 -7.65 -3.74
C ASN A 554 4.28 -8.02 -4.53
N PRO A 555 3.07 -7.79 -4.01
CA PRO A 555 1.87 -8.42 -4.53
C PRO A 555 1.32 -7.79 -5.82
N GLN A 556 1.83 -6.64 -6.28
CA GLN A 556 1.19 -5.87 -7.37
C GLN A 556 1.03 -6.67 -8.66
N ALA A 557 2.06 -7.43 -9.10
CA ALA A 557 2.00 -8.26 -10.30
C ALA A 557 0.86 -9.29 -10.20
N THR A 558 0.81 -9.98 -9.05
CA THR A 558 -0.19 -11.02 -8.78
C THR A 558 -1.61 -10.45 -8.67
N VAL A 559 -1.75 -9.25 -8.09
CA VAL A 559 -3.06 -8.57 -7.99
C VAL A 559 -3.54 -8.07 -9.36
N MET A 560 -2.63 -7.55 -10.20
CA MET A 560 -2.97 -7.21 -11.60
C MET A 560 -3.36 -8.46 -12.40
N MET A 561 -2.59 -9.55 -12.28
CA MET A 561 -2.85 -10.83 -12.94
C MET A 561 -4.21 -11.40 -12.53
N LEU A 562 -4.56 -11.31 -11.24
CA LEU A 562 -5.87 -11.76 -10.73
C LEU A 562 -7.03 -10.98 -11.36
N GLY A 563 -6.83 -9.69 -11.65
CA GLY A 563 -7.84 -8.85 -12.30
C GLY A 563 -8.01 -9.17 -13.79
N ARG A 564 -6.95 -9.64 -14.47
CA ARG A 564 -6.97 -10.00 -15.90
C ARG A 564 -7.63 -11.36 -16.13
#